data_15b15d17fa32afed27f83829f513865c
#
_entry.id   15b15d17fa32afed27f83829f513865c
#
_cell.length_a   1.000
_cell.length_b   1.000
_cell.length_c   1.000
_cell.angle_alpha   90.00
_cell.angle_beta   90.00
_cell.angle_gamma   90.00
#
_symmetry.space_group_name_H-M   'P 1'
#
loop_
_entity.id
_entity.type
_entity.pdbx_description
1 polymer ?
#
loop_
_entity_poly.entity_id
_entity_poly.type
_entity_poly.pdbx_seq_one_letter_code
_entity_poly.pdbx_strand_id
1 'polypeptide(L)'
;MFAGPMFLNLKSVFLGFLLCGTILNLNAQWRVPKYSNEFLAIGTGAAGMSMSGAQTAWVKDVTAGYWNPAGLADLEKKTEIGLMHASYFGGIANYDYAAAATKVDSQSVLSFSYIRFGVDDIPDTRLLIDNGQVDYRRISTFSSVDNAFLFGYGRKNVGFKGLSVGGTFKVIYRKAGKFANAWGFGLDAGCRYTYRKWKLALMARDVTTTFNAWTYNVTELEDVFGQTGNAIPVSSVEITLPTWTLGLARTFPVWKNRIQISPVLDMVTTFDGKRNTLIRSNTLSMDPRLGIDVGAFSLISVRAGLGNFQKIQNFDGGTDWNYQVNFGLGLRWKAISIDYAITDMGNLSEALYSHVFSLKAAF
;
A
#
# COMPACT_ATOMS: atom_id res chain seq x y z
N MET A 1 -19.27 -22.83 -42.74
CA MET A 1 -18.27 -23.45 -41.87
C MET A 1 -18.17 -22.57 -40.62
N PHE A 2 -18.94 -22.91 -39.56
CA PHE A 2 -19.05 -22.08 -38.35
C PHE A 2 -18.05 -22.59 -37.32
N ALA A 3 -17.09 -21.77 -36.93
CA ALA A 3 -16.21 -22.04 -35.81
C ALA A 3 -16.99 -21.79 -34.49
N GLY A 4 -17.23 -22.84 -33.72
CA GLY A 4 -17.88 -22.77 -32.42
C GLY A 4 -17.03 -22.07 -31.37
N PRO A 5 -17.62 -21.51 -30.30
CA PRO A 5 -16.89 -20.83 -29.25
C PRO A 5 -16.02 -21.83 -28.46
N MET A 6 -14.74 -21.56 -28.43
CA MET A 6 -13.77 -22.32 -27.65
C MET A 6 -14.00 -22.02 -26.17
N PHE A 7 -14.75 -22.88 -25.46
CA PHE A 7 -14.89 -22.86 -24.03
C PHE A 7 -13.53 -23.18 -23.39
N LEU A 8 -12.79 -22.14 -22.97
CA LEU A 8 -11.65 -22.35 -22.10
C LEU A 8 -12.15 -23.00 -20.81
N ASN A 9 -11.76 -24.25 -20.60
CA ASN A 9 -12.17 -25.05 -19.46
C ASN A 9 -11.60 -24.39 -18.18
N LEU A 10 -12.48 -23.98 -17.26
CA LEU A 10 -12.09 -23.32 -15.99
C LEU A 10 -11.04 -24.14 -15.21
N LYS A 11 -11.02 -25.47 -15.41
CA LYS A 11 -10.01 -26.39 -14.86
C LYS A 11 -8.63 -26.15 -15.44
N SER A 12 -8.51 -25.78 -16.72
CA SER A 12 -7.21 -25.50 -17.36
C SER A 12 -6.61 -24.19 -16.91
N VAL A 13 -7.43 -23.18 -16.60
CA VAL A 13 -6.98 -21.90 -16.04
C VAL A 13 -6.53 -22.10 -14.58
N PHE A 14 -7.25 -22.90 -13.80
CA PHE A 14 -6.88 -23.25 -12.43
C PHE A 14 -5.61 -24.09 -12.37
N LEU A 15 -5.41 -25.02 -13.33
CA LEU A 15 -4.21 -25.85 -13.43
C LEU A 15 -2.99 -25.02 -13.85
N GLY A 16 -3.15 -24.01 -14.72
CA GLY A 16 -2.09 -23.06 -15.09
C GLY A 16 -1.62 -22.21 -13.90
N PHE A 17 -2.52 -21.83 -13.02
CA PHE A 17 -2.20 -21.12 -11.77
C PHE A 17 -1.48 -22.01 -10.75
N LEU A 18 -1.82 -23.31 -10.68
CA LEU A 18 -1.14 -24.26 -9.80
C LEU A 18 0.29 -24.60 -10.29
N LEU A 19 0.51 -24.67 -11.60
CA LEU A 19 1.85 -24.96 -12.17
C LEU A 19 2.82 -23.78 -12.01
N CYS A 20 2.34 -22.53 -11.99
CA CYS A 20 3.21 -21.38 -11.74
C CYS A 20 3.74 -21.32 -10.29
N GLY A 21 3.06 -21.98 -9.36
CA GLY A 21 3.45 -22.07 -7.94
C GLY A 21 4.59 -23.07 -7.62
N THR A 22 4.97 -23.95 -8.55
CA THR A 22 5.90 -25.06 -8.26
C THR A 22 7.36 -24.83 -8.73
N ILE A 23 7.68 -23.67 -9.32
CA ILE A 23 9.02 -23.44 -9.91
C ILE A 23 9.99 -22.66 -8.98
N LEU A 24 9.61 -22.29 -7.77
CA LEU A 24 10.47 -21.50 -6.88
C LEU A 24 11.03 -22.32 -5.69
N ASN A 25 11.75 -23.43 -5.97
CA ASN A 25 12.71 -24.00 -5.01
C ASN A 25 14.10 -23.38 -5.25
N LEU A 26 14.25 -22.09 -5.06
CA LEU A 26 15.56 -21.43 -4.95
C LEU A 26 15.91 -21.34 -3.46
N ASN A 27 16.72 -22.30 -2.98
CA ASN A 27 17.37 -22.26 -1.67
C ASN A 27 18.50 -21.22 -1.65
N ALA A 28 18.20 -19.98 -1.93
CA ALA A 28 19.07 -18.86 -1.56
C ALA A 28 18.56 -18.34 -0.21
N GLN A 29 19.22 -18.69 0.87
CA GLN A 29 19.04 -18.05 2.18
C GLN A 29 19.61 -16.64 2.14
N TRP A 30 18.98 -15.77 1.36
CA TRP A 30 19.23 -14.34 1.45
C TRP A 30 18.60 -13.89 2.77
N ARG A 31 19.42 -13.40 3.70
CA ARG A 31 18.92 -12.68 4.88
C ARG A 31 18.45 -11.30 4.42
N VAL A 32 17.34 -11.28 3.70
CA VAL A 32 16.69 -10.05 3.25
C VAL A 32 15.99 -9.41 4.45
N PRO A 33 16.13 -8.08 4.66
CA PRO A 33 15.32 -7.38 5.64
C PRO A 33 13.84 -7.63 5.38
N LYS A 34 13.09 -8.09 6.40
CA LYS A 34 11.65 -8.40 6.24
C LYS A 34 10.79 -7.16 6.02
N TYR A 35 11.31 -6.00 6.37
CA TYR A 35 10.59 -4.73 6.43
C TYR A 35 11.34 -3.67 5.62
N SER A 36 11.36 -3.83 4.31
CA SER A 36 11.86 -2.82 3.38
C SER A 36 10.68 -2.12 2.69
N ASN A 37 10.76 -0.80 2.48
CA ASN A 37 9.71 0.03 1.87
C ASN A 37 8.36 0.01 2.60
N GLU A 38 8.34 -0.12 3.92
CA GLU A 38 7.11 -0.19 4.72
C GLU A 38 6.22 1.05 4.56
N PHE A 39 6.77 2.21 4.21
CA PHE A 39 5.96 3.39 3.89
C PHE A 39 5.00 3.17 2.70
N LEU A 40 5.32 2.23 1.79
CA LEU A 40 4.42 1.80 0.72
C LEU A 40 3.37 0.77 1.17
N ALA A 41 3.44 0.27 2.39
CA ALA A 41 2.45 -0.66 2.95
C ALA A 41 1.34 0.06 3.74
N ILE A 42 1.52 1.35 4.09
CA ILE A 42 0.59 2.15 4.89
C ILE A 42 -0.79 2.24 4.22
N GLY A 43 -0.84 2.49 2.91
CA GLY A 43 -2.10 2.65 2.17
C GLY A 43 -2.32 4.07 1.68
N THR A 44 -3.23 4.26 0.72
CA THR A 44 -3.56 5.56 0.14
C THR A 44 -5.06 5.79 0.06
N GLY A 45 -5.48 7.04 0.24
CA GLY A 45 -6.87 7.43 0.20
C GLY A 45 -7.66 7.06 1.46
N ALA A 46 -8.31 8.05 2.10
CA ALA A 46 -9.09 7.85 3.32
C ALA A 46 -10.16 6.76 3.15
N ALA A 47 -10.80 6.67 1.98
CA ALA A 47 -11.77 5.63 1.67
C ALA A 47 -11.17 4.21 1.75
N GLY A 48 -9.94 4.00 1.25
CA GLY A 48 -9.25 2.71 1.31
C GLY A 48 -8.79 2.39 2.73
N MET A 49 -8.25 3.37 3.42
CA MET A 49 -7.72 3.21 4.77
C MET A 49 -8.82 2.95 5.80
N SER A 50 -10.00 3.57 5.64
CA SER A 50 -11.18 3.30 6.48
C SER A 50 -11.68 1.84 6.38
N MET A 51 -11.33 1.13 5.32
CA MET A 51 -11.65 -0.28 5.10
C MET A 51 -10.46 -1.20 5.41
N SER A 52 -9.50 -0.76 6.24
CA SER A 52 -8.28 -1.49 6.59
C SER A 52 -7.46 -1.92 5.37
N GLY A 53 -7.56 -1.17 4.25
CA GLY A 53 -6.89 -1.49 2.99
C GLY A 53 -7.51 -2.64 2.19
N ALA A 54 -8.70 -3.11 2.53
CA ALA A 54 -9.44 -4.08 1.72
C ALA A 54 -9.96 -3.41 0.44
N GLN A 55 -9.09 -3.34 -0.60
CA GLN A 55 -9.31 -2.55 -1.80
C GLN A 55 -9.06 -3.31 -3.11
N THR A 56 -8.36 -4.45 -3.04
CA THR A 56 -7.84 -5.14 -4.23
C THR A 56 -8.91 -5.43 -5.29
N ALA A 57 -10.10 -5.87 -4.87
CA ALA A 57 -11.23 -6.10 -5.77
C ALA A 57 -12.17 -4.89 -5.87
N TRP A 58 -12.13 -3.97 -4.89
CA TRP A 58 -13.13 -2.91 -4.75
C TRP A 58 -12.78 -1.61 -5.47
N VAL A 59 -11.51 -1.20 -5.41
CA VAL A 59 -11.03 0.10 -5.93
C VAL A 59 -11.42 0.32 -7.39
N LYS A 60 -11.85 1.56 -7.72
CA LYS A 60 -12.27 1.96 -9.08
C LYS A 60 -12.01 3.44 -9.38
N ASP A 61 -11.25 4.12 -8.55
CA ASP A 61 -10.90 5.53 -8.65
C ASP A 61 -9.39 5.71 -8.88
N VAL A 62 -8.90 6.94 -8.84
CA VAL A 62 -7.49 7.29 -9.07
C VAL A 62 -6.53 6.54 -8.14
N THR A 63 -6.97 6.12 -6.93
CA THR A 63 -6.15 5.35 -5.99
C THR A 63 -5.90 3.90 -6.45
N ALA A 64 -6.57 3.46 -7.51
CA ALA A 64 -6.36 2.13 -8.09
C ALA A 64 -4.93 1.95 -8.61
N GLY A 65 -4.25 3.01 -9.04
CA GLY A 65 -2.84 2.95 -9.42
C GLY A 65 -1.92 2.43 -8.32
N TYR A 66 -2.33 2.58 -7.07
CA TYR A 66 -1.66 2.05 -5.89
C TYR A 66 -2.24 0.69 -5.43
N TRP A 67 -3.57 0.58 -5.28
CA TRP A 67 -4.19 -0.60 -4.67
C TRP A 67 -4.22 -1.82 -5.60
N ASN A 68 -4.69 -1.62 -6.84
CA ASN A 68 -4.71 -2.62 -7.90
C ASN A 68 -4.90 -1.90 -9.25
N PRO A 69 -3.88 -1.81 -10.10
CA PRO A 69 -3.94 -1.04 -11.35
C PRO A 69 -4.99 -1.56 -12.34
N ALA A 70 -5.44 -2.82 -12.22
CA ALA A 70 -6.59 -3.29 -12.98
C ALA A 70 -7.89 -2.52 -12.67
N GLY A 71 -7.97 -1.91 -11.48
CA GLY A 71 -9.07 -1.07 -11.04
C GLY A 71 -9.20 0.25 -11.78
N LEU A 72 -8.10 0.78 -12.32
CA LEU A 72 -8.08 2.00 -13.14
C LEU A 72 -9.05 1.89 -14.33
N ALA A 73 -9.17 0.69 -14.91
CA ALA A 73 -10.04 0.46 -16.05
C ALA A 73 -11.54 0.74 -15.79
N ASP A 74 -11.95 0.80 -14.51
CA ASP A 74 -13.32 1.15 -14.09
C ASP A 74 -13.48 2.64 -13.73
N LEU A 75 -12.50 3.49 -14.01
CA LEU A 75 -12.61 4.94 -13.80
C LEU A 75 -13.93 5.47 -14.42
N GLU A 76 -14.74 6.18 -13.66
CA GLU A 76 -16.07 6.60 -14.12
C GLU A 76 -15.96 7.76 -15.12
N LYS A 77 -15.21 8.79 -14.78
CA LYS A 77 -15.02 9.98 -15.63
C LYS A 77 -13.77 9.88 -16.49
N LYS A 78 -13.56 10.86 -17.38
CA LYS A 78 -12.40 10.86 -18.27
C LYS A 78 -11.12 11.06 -17.50
N THR A 79 -11.11 12.00 -16.57
CA THR A 79 -9.95 12.34 -15.73
C THR A 79 -10.38 12.42 -14.26
N GLU A 80 -9.55 11.94 -13.36
CA GLU A 80 -9.72 12.07 -11.93
C GLU A 80 -8.39 12.43 -11.28
N ILE A 81 -8.44 13.37 -10.34
CA ILE A 81 -7.31 13.81 -9.52
C ILE A 81 -7.65 13.50 -8.07
N GLY A 82 -6.67 13.05 -7.30
CA GLY A 82 -6.83 12.74 -5.88
C GLY A 82 -5.67 13.29 -5.06
N LEU A 83 -6.00 13.77 -3.86
CA LEU A 83 -5.05 14.23 -2.84
C LEU A 83 -5.39 13.55 -1.52
N MET A 84 -4.38 13.27 -0.72
CA MET A 84 -4.54 12.79 0.65
C MET A 84 -3.45 13.36 1.54
N HIS A 85 -3.83 13.65 2.77
CA HIS A 85 -2.91 13.98 3.86
C HIS A 85 -3.28 13.16 5.10
N ALA A 86 -2.25 12.59 5.75
CA ALA A 86 -2.37 11.92 7.02
C ALA A 86 -1.22 12.31 7.93
N SER A 87 -1.55 12.52 9.21
CA SER A 87 -0.58 12.81 10.25
C SER A 87 -0.56 11.66 11.25
N TYR A 88 0.62 11.10 11.47
CA TYR A 88 0.84 9.94 12.32
C TYR A 88 1.66 10.31 13.56
N PHE A 89 1.50 9.51 14.61
CA PHE A 89 2.28 9.62 15.86
C PHE A 89 2.19 11.03 16.49
N GLY A 90 0.98 11.61 16.54
CA GLY A 90 0.77 12.94 17.13
C GLY A 90 1.41 14.08 16.32
N GLY A 91 1.59 13.93 15.02
CA GLY A 91 2.15 14.95 14.14
C GLY A 91 3.64 14.80 13.83
N ILE A 92 4.29 13.75 14.35
CA ILE A 92 5.73 13.52 14.11
C ILE A 92 5.98 13.12 12.66
N ALA A 93 5.12 12.27 12.08
CA ALA A 93 5.27 11.81 10.70
C ALA A 93 4.09 12.24 9.83
N ASN A 94 4.40 12.73 8.64
CA ASN A 94 3.42 13.14 7.63
C ASN A 94 3.45 12.19 6.45
N TYR A 95 2.25 11.83 5.96
CA TYR A 95 2.07 10.96 4.82
C TYR A 95 1.14 11.61 3.80
N ASP A 96 1.70 11.99 2.68
CA ASP A 96 1.04 12.70 1.61
C ASP A 96 0.91 11.84 0.37
N TYR A 97 -0.22 11.94 -0.32
CA TYR A 97 -0.48 11.29 -1.59
C TYR A 97 -1.12 12.26 -2.56
N ALA A 98 -0.62 12.28 -3.78
CA ALA A 98 -1.22 13.01 -4.89
C ALA A 98 -1.26 12.10 -6.11
N ALA A 99 -2.38 12.11 -6.86
CA ALA A 99 -2.49 11.28 -8.05
C ALA A 99 -3.40 11.92 -9.11
N ALA A 100 -3.15 11.51 -10.36
CA ALA A 100 -4.00 11.79 -11.49
C ALA A 100 -4.16 10.52 -12.33
N ALA A 101 -5.37 10.30 -12.86
CA ALA A 101 -5.66 9.20 -13.78
C ALA A 101 -6.51 9.71 -14.94
N THR A 102 -6.24 9.24 -16.15
CA THR A 102 -6.98 9.66 -17.35
C THR A 102 -7.19 8.51 -18.32
N LYS A 103 -8.39 8.44 -18.88
CA LYS A 103 -8.70 7.49 -19.97
C LYS A 103 -7.98 7.90 -21.23
N VAL A 104 -7.19 7.00 -21.78
CA VAL A 104 -6.52 7.19 -23.09
C VAL A 104 -7.36 6.67 -24.23
N ASP A 105 -8.19 5.66 -23.96
CA ASP A 105 -9.21 5.15 -24.86
C ASP A 105 -10.42 4.59 -24.08
N SER A 106 -11.36 3.94 -24.75
CA SER A 106 -12.58 3.38 -24.13
C SER A 106 -12.31 2.22 -23.17
N GLN A 107 -11.11 1.64 -23.19
CA GLN A 107 -10.75 0.46 -22.40
C GLN A 107 -9.53 0.68 -21.50
N SER A 108 -8.72 1.70 -21.76
CA SER A 108 -7.41 1.90 -21.15
C SER A 108 -7.33 3.21 -20.37
N VAL A 109 -6.65 3.17 -19.24
CA VAL A 109 -6.42 4.31 -18.34
C VAL A 109 -4.95 4.34 -17.96
N LEU A 110 -4.35 5.52 -17.99
CA LEU A 110 -3.04 5.82 -17.41
C LEU A 110 -3.21 6.55 -16.10
N SER A 111 -2.32 6.30 -15.15
CA SER A 111 -2.24 7.04 -13.89
C SER A 111 -0.81 7.38 -13.52
N PHE A 112 -0.69 8.48 -12.79
CA PHE A 112 0.52 8.87 -12.08
C PHE A 112 0.16 9.13 -10.62
N SER A 113 0.98 8.62 -9.69
CA SER A 113 0.81 8.88 -8.27
C SER A 113 2.15 9.23 -7.64
N TYR A 114 2.12 10.12 -6.67
CA TYR A 114 3.23 10.52 -5.83
C TYR A 114 2.87 10.25 -4.37
N ILE A 115 3.79 9.62 -3.66
CA ILE A 115 3.70 9.34 -2.23
C ILE A 115 4.91 9.96 -1.56
N ARG A 116 4.68 10.70 -0.46
CA ARG A 116 5.71 11.20 0.44
C ARG A 116 5.40 10.73 1.85
N PHE A 117 6.37 10.11 2.49
CA PHE A 117 6.39 9.85 3.92
C PHE A 117 7.59 10.57 4.52
N GLY A 118 7.37 11.40 5.51
CA GLY A 118 8.45 12.22 6.06
C GLY A 118 8.32 12.46 7.55
N VAL A 119 9.47 12.48 8.21
CA VAL A 119 9.67 12.98 9.56
C VAL A 119 10.60 14.17 9.43
N ASP A 120 10.11 15.33 9.83
CA ASP A 120 10.85 16.58 9.79
C ASP A 120 11.37 16.95 11.19
N ASP A 121 12.27 17.92 11.26
CA ASP A 121 12.81 18.49 12.52
C ASP A 121 13.46 17.47 13.47
N ILE A 122 14.11 16.42 12.93
CA ILE A 122 14.86 15.44 13.72
C ILE A 122 16.11 16.13 14.28
N PRO A 123 16.31 16.18 15.62
CA PRO A 123 17.48 16.81 16.21
C PRO A 123 18.80 16.12 15.84
N ASP A 124 19.76 16.86 15.30
CA ASP A 124 21.14 16.43 15.11
C ASP A 124 21.99 16.90 16.30
N THR A 125 22.33 15.96 17.15
CA THR A 125 23.07 16.21 18.39
C THR A 125 24.56 15.84 18.30
N ARG A 126 25.09 15.55 17.10
CA ARG A 126 26.47 15.13 16.90
C ARG A 126 27.48 16.18 17.37
N LEU A 127 27.13 17.44 17.27
CA LEU A 127 27.97 18.56 17.70
C LEU A 127 27.59 19.13 19.09
N LEU A 128 26.75 18.41 19.84
CA LEU A 128 26.23 18.86 21.14
C LEU A 128 27.34 19.07 22.19
N ILE A 129 28.38 18.23 22.16
CA ILE A 129 29.49 18.30 23.10
C ILE A 129 30.67 19.01 22.42
N ASP A 130 31.14 20.12 23.03
CA ASP A 130 32.31 20.88 22.62
C ASP A 130 33.25 21.01 23.81
N ASN A 131 34.50 20.54 23.63
CA ASN A 131 35.52 20.57 24.70
C ASN A 131 35.04 19.99 26.04
N GLY A 132 34.21 18.94 26.01
CA GLY A 132 33.65 18.30 27.20
C GLY A 132 32.48 19.04 27.85
N GLN A 133 31.99 20.12 27.25
CA GLN A 133 30.83 20.88 27.72
C GLN A 133 29.65 20.70 26.75
N VAL A 134 28.44 20.64 27.31
CA VAL A 134 27.20 20.55 26.54
C VAL A 134 26.76 21.96 26.07
N ASP A 135 26.67 22.17 24.76
CA ASP A 135 26.19 23.41 24.15
C ASP A 135 24.95 23.13 23.27
N TYR A 136 23.76 23.36 23.83
CA TYR A 136 22.47 23.14 23.16
C TYR A 136 22.27 24.03 21.92
N ARG A 137 23.00 25.13 21.77
CA ARG A 137 22.90 26.01 20.59
C ARG A 137 23.47 25.37 19.33
N ARG A 138 24.20 24.26 19.47
CA ARG A 138 24.80 23.49 18.37
C ARG A 138 23.90 22.39 17.84
N ILE A 139 22.68 22.24 18.42
CA ILE A 139 21.68 21.34 17.88
C ILE A 139 21.15 21.94 16.58
N SER A 140 21.28 21.20 15.50
CA SER A 140 20.63 21.46 14.21
C SER A 140 19.55 20.40 13.97
N THR A 141 18.73 20.57 12.94
CA THR A 141 17.69 19.58 12.58
C THR A 141 17.92 19.05 11.17
N PHE A 142 17.41 17.86 10.91
CA PHE A 142 17.35 17.27 9.58
C PHE A 142 16.01 16.55 9.39
N SER A 143 15.70 16.19 8.13
CA SER A 143 14.50 15.43 7.79
C SER A 143 14.87 14.06 7.23
N SER A 144 14.02 13.05 7.51
CA SER A 144 14.05 11.75 6.85
C SER A 144 12.81 11.63 5.97
N VAL A 145 13.00 11.44 4.66
CA VAL A 145 11.90 11.49 3.69
C VAL A 145 12.01 10.33 2.70
N ASP A 146 10.92 9.58 2.59
CA ASP A 146 10.74 8.52 1.60
C ASP A 146 9.73 9.00 0.55
N ASN A 147 10.11 8.92 -0.73
CA ASN A 147 9.28 9.32 -1.85
C ASN A 147 9.09 8.14 -2.80
N ALA A 148 7.88 8.02 -3.37
CA ALA A 148 7.62 7.07 -4.43
C ALA A 148 6.79 7.71 -5.55
N PHE A 149 7.19 7.41 -6.78
CA PHE A 149 6.52 7.82 -8.02
C PHE A 149 6.00 6.55 -8.70
N LEU A 150 4.68 6.47 -8.90
CA LEU A 150 4.01 5.31 -9.44
C LEU A 150 3.38 5.66 -10.80
N PHE A 151 3.75 4.91 -11.83
CA PHE A 151 3.21 5.05 -13.19
C PHE A 151 2.34 3.83 -13.48
N GLY A 152 1.03 4.01 -13.45
CA GLY A 152 0.06 2.94 -13.57
C GLY A 152 -0.61 2.91 -14.95
N TYR A 153 -0.91 1.69 -15.41
CA TYR A 153 -1.73 1.42 -16.58
C TYR A 153 -2.75 0.33 -16.26
N GLY A 154 -4.00 0.56 -16.66
CA GLY A 154 -5.07 -0.43 -16.51
C GLY A 154 -5.88 -0.57 -17.80
N ARG A 155 -6.28 -1.81 -18.15
CA ARG A 155 -7.09 -2.11 -19.31
C ARG A 155 -8.17 -3.14 -18.99
N LYS A 156 -9.41 -2.88 -19.48
CA LYS A 156 -10.55 -3.80 -19.32
C LYS A 156 -10.74 -4.70 -20.54
N ASN A 157 -11.45 -5.80 -20.32
CA ASN A 157 -11.84 -6.78 -21.34
C ASN A 157 -10.67 -7.40 -22.10
N VAL A 158 -9.59 -7.70 -21.40
CA VAL A 158 -8.40 -8.34 -21.96
C VAL A 158 -8.67 -9.84 -22.14
N GLY A 159 -8.66 -10.32 -23.37
CA GLY A 159 -8.94 -11.71 -23.75
C GLY A 159 -10.43 -12.04 -23.69
N PHE A 160 -11.15 -11.72 -22.61
CA PHE A 160 -12.59 -11.95 -22.49
C PHE A 160 -13.29 -10.86 -21.67
N LYS A 161 -14.60 -10.75 -21.86
CA LYS A 161 -15.41 -9.74 -21.18
C LYS A 161 -15.36 -9.89 -19.66
N GLY A 162 -15.15 -8.78 -18.97
CA GLY A 162 -15.11 -8.72 -17.50
C GLY A 162 -13.72 -8.90 -16.88
N LEU A 163 -12.70 -9.33 -17.65
CA LEU A 163 -11.33 -9.36 -17.17
C LEU A 163 -10.64 -8.01 -17.41
N SER A 164 -10.17 -7.39 -16.34
CA SER A 164 -9.29 -6.21 -16.38
C SER A 164 -7.91 -6.61 -15.89
N VAL A 165 -6.86 -6.02 -16.50
CA VAL A 165 -5.47 -6.21 -16.09
C VAL A 165 -4.80 -4.85 -15.96
N GLY A 166 -3.75 -4.77 -15.16
CA GLY A 166 -2.98 -3.55 -15.02
C GLY A 166 -1.59 -3.80 -14.45
N GLY A 167 -0.74 -2.80 -14.58
CA GLY A 167 0.60 -2.79 -14.03
C GLY A 167 0.98 -1.41 -13.54
N THR A 168 1.88 -1.35 -12.57
CA THR A 168 2.45 -0.12 -12.04
C THR A 168 3.97 -0.24 -11.98
N PHE A 169 4.66 0.72 -12.60
CA PHE A 169 6.10 0.91 -12.44
C PHE A 169 6.34 1.88 -11.30
N LYS A 170 7.26 1.54 -10.38
CA LYS A 170 7.60 2.34 -9.20
C LYS A 170 9.03 2.83 -9.28
N VAL A 171 9.21 4.13 -9.00
CA VAL A 171 10.51 4.75 -8.74
C VAL A 171 10.49 5.24 -7.30
N ILE A 172 11.48 4.83 -6.52
CA ILE A 172 11.58 5.16 -5.09
C ILE A 172 12.82 6.02 -4.89
N TYR A 173 12.68 7.10 -4.14
CA TYR A 173 13.79 7.92 -3.69
C TYR A 173 13.68 8.17 -2.19
N ARG A 174 14.67 7.69 -1.44
CA ARG A 174 14.71 7.81 0.01
C ARG A 174 15.89 8.69 0.43
N LYS A 175 15.70 9.50 1.44
CA LYS A 175 16.72 10.41 1.96
C LYS A 175 16.69 10.42 3.49
N ALA A 176 17.82 10.13 4.10
CA ALA A 176 18.04 10.23 5.54
C ALA A 176 18.97 11.43 5.81
N GLY A 177 18.39 12.61 5.97
CA GLY A 177 19.12 13.86 6.17
C GLY A 177 20.18 14.09 5.09
N LYS A 178 21.38 14.44 5.54
CA LYS A 178 22.59 14.57 4.71
C LYS A 178 23.48 13.32 4.74
N PHE A 179 23.04 12.26 5.45
CA PHE A 179 23.84 11.08 5.75
C PHE A 179 23.76 10.00 4.67
N ALA A 180 22.57 9.78 4.11
CA ALA A 180 22.37 8.74 3.11
C ALA A 180 21.19 9.05 2.19
N ASN A 181 21.24 8.50 0.98
CA ASN A 181 20.10 8.45 0.08
C ASN A 181 20.05 7.10 -0.65
N ALA A 182 18.87 6.76 -1.15
CA ALA A 182 18.68 5.54 -1.93
C ALA A 182 17.77 5.78 -3.12
N TRP A 183 18.07 5.07 -4.22
CA TRP A 183 17.18 4.92 -5.36
C TRP A 183 16.70 3.48 -5.46
N GLY A 184 15.42 3.32 -5.77
CA GLY A 184 14.79 2.01 -5.92
C GLY A 184 13.84 1.96 -7.09
N PHE A 185 13.64 0.74 -7.60
CA PHE A 185 12.73 0.47 -8.73
C PHE A 185 11.98 -0.82 -8.47
N GLY A 186 10.72 -0.87 -8.90
CA GLY A 186 9.90 -2.06 -8.77
C GLY A 186 8.72 -2.06 -9.73
N LEU A 187 8.11 -3.24 -9.87
CA LEU A 187 6.93 -3.45 -10.68
C LEU A 187 5.84 -4.14 -9.87
N ASP A 188 4.62 -3.69 -10.07
CA ASP A 188 3.41 -4.32 -9.57
C ASP A 188 2.53 -4.77 -10.74
N ALA A 189 1.81 -5.86 -10.56
CA ALA A 189 0.86 -6.37 -11.54
C ALA A 189 -0.45 -6.75 -10.85
N GLY A 190 -1.57 -6.47 -11.52
CA GLY A 190 -2.88 -6.78 -10.98
C GLY A 190 -3.85 -7.25 -12.05
N CYS A 191 -4.79 -8.10 -11.65
CA CYS A 191 -5.93 -8.45 -12.46
C CYS A 191 -7.21 -8.43 -11.63
N ARG A 192 -8.33 -8.21 -12.30
CA ARG A 192 -9.66 -8.25 -11.70
C ARG A 192 -10.67 -8.81 -12.67
N TYR A 193 -11.44 -9.79 -12.21
CA TYR A 193 -12.53 -10.38 -12.95
C TYR A 193 -13.87 -9.96 -12.34
N THR A 194 -14.73 -9.36 -13.15
CA THR A 194 -16.06 -8.92 -12.76
C THR A 194 -17.11 -9.83 -13.41
N TYR A 195 -17.87 -10.54 -12.57
CA TYR A 195 -18.98 -11.37 -13.00
C TYR A 195 -20.25 -11.00 -12.24
N ARG A 196 -21.22 -10.43 -12.96
CA ARG A 196 -22.45 -9.86 -12.36
C ARG A 196 -22.10 -8.81 -11.29
N LYS A 197 -22.39 -9.09 -10.02
CA LYS A 197 -22.12 -8.21 -8.86
C LYS A 197 -20.90 -8.64 -8.05
N TRP A 198 -20.21 -9.69 -8.46
CA TRP A 198 -19.00 -10.19 -7.83
C TRP A 198 -17.77 -9.65 -8.52
N LYS A 199 -16.78 -9.31 -7.75
CA LYS A 199 -15.43 -8.95 -8.22
C LYS A 199 -14.43 -9.83 -7.52
N LEU A 200 -13.63 -10.56 -8.28
CA LEU A 200 -12.49 -11.33 -7.82
C LEU A 200 -11.23 -10.66 -8.36
N ALA A 201 -10.21 -10.47 -7.55
CA ALA A 201 -8.99 -9.80 -7.96
C ALA A 201 -7.75 -10.45 -7.35
N LEU A 202 -6.64 -10.28 -8.06
CA LEU A 202 -5.30 -10.60 -7.59
C LEU A 202 -4.42 -9.36 -7.83
N MET A 203 -3.67 -9.00 -6.81
CA MET A 203 -2.61 -8.00 -6.88
C MET A 203 -1.31 -8.67 -6.46
N ALA A 204 -0.29 -8.61 -7.31
CA ALA A 204 1.08 -8.99 -7.01
C ALA A 204 1.90 -7.71 -6.93
N ARG A 205 2.35 -7.36 -5.74
CA ARG A 205 3.26 -6.24 -5.50
C ARG A 205 4.70 -6.73 -5.58
N ASP A 206 5.58 -5.85 -6.02
CA ASP A 206 7.02 -6.09 -6.09
C ASP A 206 7.37 -7.37 -6.87
N VAL A 207 6.70 -7.59 -8.02
CA VAL A 207 6.77 -8.82 -8.83
C VAL A 207 8.21 -9.16 -9.24
N THR A 208 9.00 -8.11 -9.53
CA THR A 208 10.42 -8.24 -9.91
C THR A 208 11.37 -8.15 -8.73
N THR A 209 10.85 -8.19 -7.49
CA THR A 209 11.47 -7.63 -6.30
C THR A 209 11.74 -6.12 -6.46
N THR A 210 11.49 -5.34 -5.43
CA THR A 210 11.87 -3.93 -5.44
C THR A 210 13.17 -3.79 -4.68
N PHE A 211 14.18 -3.18 -5.29
CA PHE A 211 15.45 -2.93 -4.63
C PHE A 211 15.63 -1.45 -4.36
N ASN A 212 16.35 -1.13 -3.28
CA ASN A 212 16.85 0.21 -2.97
C ASN A 212 18.36 0.14 -2.83
N ALA A 213 19.06 0.89 -3.66
CA ALA A 213 20.50 1.03 -3.60
C ALA A 213 20.85 2.28 -2.77
N TRP A 214 21.41 2.06 -1.58
CA TRP A 214 21.84 3.10 -0.66
C TRP A 214 23.23 3.59 -0.97
N THR A 215 23.42 4.91 -0.92
CA THR A 215 24.70 5.59 -0.96
C THR A 215 24.83 6.41 0.32
N TYR A 216 25.97 6.26 1.01
CA TYR A 216 26.26 6.94 2.27
C TYR A 216 27.22 8.10 2.06
N ASN A 217 26.98 9.20 2.76
CA ASN A 217 27.91 10.33 2.78
C ASN A 217 29.00 10.08 3.83
N VAL A 218 30.13 9.56 3.37
CA VAL A 218 31.25 9.16 4.23
C VAL A 218 31.74 10.35 5.08
N THR A 219 31.89 11.54 4.48
CA THR A 219 32.38 12.73 5.18
C THR A 219 31.50 13.13 6.37
N GLU A 220 30.17 12.97 6.25
CA GLU A 220 29.23 13.29 7.33
C GLU A 220 29.18 12.22 8.43
N LEU A 221 29.66 11.02 8.15
CA LEU A 221 29.63 9.87 9.06
C LEU A 221 30.99 9.58 9.71
N GLU A 222 32.10 10.10 9.16
CA GLU A 222 33.47 9.76 9.56
C GLU A 222 33.73 10.01 11.05
N ASP A 223 33.36 11.18 11.57
CA ASP A 223 33.55 11.52 12.98
C ASP A 223 32.82 10.57 13.94
N VAL A 224 31.56 10.23 13.62
CA VAL A 224 30.73 9.39 14.50
C VAL A 224 31.20 7.93 14.46
N PHE A 225 31.48 7.41 13.27
CA PHE A 225 31.94 6.03 13.11
C PHE A 225 33.37 5.84 13.63
N GLY A 226 34.21 6.86 13.47
CA GLY A 226 35.57 6.86 14.05
C GLY A 226 35.54 6.78 15.58
N GLN A 227 34.66 7.52 16.26
CA GLN A 227 34.48 7.48 17.72
C GLN A 227 33.96 6.14 18.21
N THR A 228 33.14 5.44 17.44
CA THR A 228 32.51 4.14 17.82
C THR A 228 33.34 2.95 17.35
N GLY A 229 34.38 3.15 16.56
CA GLY A 229 35.21 2.08 16.00
C GLY A 229 34.53 1.21 14.96
N ASN A 230 33.38 1.68 14.42
CA ASN A 230 32.62 0.96 13.40
C ASN A 230 33.11 1.32 11.98
N ALA A 231 33.01 0.37 11.06
CA ALA A 231 33.26 0.63 9.65
C ALA A 231 32.11 1.43 9.04
N ILE A 232 32.41 2.48 8.28
CA ILE A 232 31.42 3.27 7.55
C ILE A 232 30.93 2.44 6.35
N PRO A 233 29.63 2.19 6.21
CA PRO A 233 29.10 1.52 5.02
C PRO A 233 29.26 2.44 3.81
N VAL A 234 29.82 1.92 2.73
CA VAL A 234 29.99 2.68 1.47
C VAL A 234 28.73 2.60 0.61
N SER A 235 28.13 1.42 0.54
CA SER A 235 26.88 1.16 -0.19
C SER A 235 26.19 -0.07 0.38
N SER A 236 24.88 -0.13 0.24
CA SER A 236 24.11 -1.33 0.55
C SER A 236 22.88 -1.41 -0.37
N VAL A 237 22.38 -2.63 -0.55
CA VAL A 237 21.16 -2.89 -1.31
C VAL A 237 20.14 -3.54 -0.39
N GLU A 238 18.99 -2.92 -0.28
CA GLU A 238 17.79 -3.51 0.34
C GLU A 238 16.89 -4.10 -0.74
N ILE A 239 16.25 -5.22 -0.44
CA ILE A 239 15.33 -5.90 -1.36
C ILE A 239 13.98 -6.10 -0.66
N THR A 240 12.90 -5.71 -1.34
CA THR A 240 11.52 -6.00 -0.94
C THR A 240 11.02 -7.21 -1.72
N LEU A 241 10.63 -8.26 -1.00
CA LEU A 241 10.12 -9.47 -1.61
C LEU A 241 8.68 -9.30 -2.12
N PRO A 242 8.27 -10.06 -3.15
CA PRO A 242 6.92 -10.03 -3.66
C PRO A 242 5.87 -10.35 -2.59
N THR A 243 4.74 -9.63 -2.66
CA THR A 243 3.55 -9.92 -1.86
C THR A 243 2.34 -10.07 -2.76
N TRP A 244 1.47 -11.02 -2.44
CA TRP A 244 0.25 -11.27 -3.20
C TRP A 244 -0.97 -10.96 -2.34
N THR A 245 -1.95 -10.30 -2.96
CA THR A 245 -3.24 -10.04 -2.32
C THR A 245 -4.36 -10.58 -3.18
N LEU A 246 -5.12 -11.53 -2.63
CA LEU A 246 -6.37 -12.01 -3.22
C LEU A 246 -7.51 -11.18 -2.66
N GLY A 247 -8.33 -10.61 -3.55
CA GLY A 247 -9.45 -9.76 -3.18
C GLY A 247 -10.78 -10.32 -3.67
N LEU A 248 -11.80 -10.21 -2.83
CA LEU A 248 -13.19 -10.54 -3.15
C LEU A 248 -14.10 -9.41 -2.72
N ALA A 249 -14.98 -8.95 -3.59
CA ALA A 249 -15.97 -7.94 -3.28
C ALA A 249 -17.32 -8.25 -3.94
N ARG A 250 -18.39 -7.80 -3.29
CA ARG A 250 -19.73 -7.88 -3.85
C ARG A 250 -20.55 -6.67 -3.43
N THR A 251 -21.36 -6.13 -4.37
CA THR A 251 -22.29 -5.03 -4.07
C THR A 251 -23.71 -5.55 -4.00
N PHE A 252 -24.39 -5.25 -2.90
CA PHE A 252 -25.80 -5.53 -2.67
C PHE A 252 -26.61 -4.23 -2.74
N PRO A 253 -27.36 -3.98 -3.80
CA PRO A 253 -28.28 -2.85 -3.85
C PRO A 253 -29.50 -3.15 -2.96
N VAL A 254 -29.80 -2.19 -2.10
CA VAL A 254 -30.93 -2.22 -1.16
C VAL A 254 -31.82 -1.01 -1.43
N TRP A 255 -33.05 -1.06 -0.96
CA TRP A 255 -34.03 0.03 -1.04
C TRP A 255 -34.07 0.73 -2.42
N LYS A 256 -34.48 -0.03 -3.45
CA LYS A 256 -34.59 0.46 -4.84
C LYS A 256 -33.29 1.08 -5.38
N ASN A 257 -32.12 0.50 -5.06
CA ASN A 257 -30.77 0.96 -5.41
C ASN A 257 -30.33 2.31 -4.77
N ARG A 258 -31.10 2.84 -3.81
CA ARG A 258 -30.70 4.07 -3.10
C ARG A 258 -29.60 3.82 -2.08
N ILE A 259 -29.51 2.61 -1.56
CA ILE A 259 -28.45 2.16 -0.65
C ILE A 259 -27.70 1.01 -1.32
N GLN A 260 -26.38 1.04 -1.22
CA GLN A 260 -25.49 -0.01 -1.69
C GLN A 260 -24.61 -0.48 -0.54
N ILE A 261 -24.63 -1.77 -0.24
CA ILE A 261 -23.79 -2.38 0.79
C ILE A 261 -22.73 -3.23 0.07
N SER A 262 -21.49 -2.96 0.31
CA SER A 262 -20.38 -3.61 -0.38
C SER A 262 -19.37 -4.17 0.63
N PRO A 263 -19.55 -5.43 1.08
CA PRO A 263 -18.51 -6.14 1.79
C PRO A 263 -17.32 -6.45 0.87
N VAL A 264 -16.13 -6.33 1.42
CA VAL A 264 -14.85 -6.60 0.75
C VAL A 264 -13.96 -7.43 1.67
N LEU A 265 -13.29 -8.41 1.09
CA LEU A 265 -12.31 -9.25 1.75
C LEU A 265 -11.02 -9.24 0.92
N ASP A 266 -9.91 -8.93 1.54
CA ASP A 266 -8.58 -9.09 0.98
C ASP A 266 -7.77 -10.06 1.85
N MET A 267 -6.95 -10.91 1.21
CA MET A 267 -6.02 -11.81 1.88
C MET A 267 -4.61 -11.47 1.39
N VAL A 268 -3.85 -10.78 2.23
CA VAL A 268 -2.46 -10.41 1.94
C VAL A 268 -1.55 -11.57 2.30
N THR A 269 -0.75 -12.05 1.36
CA THR A 269 0.18 -13.17 1.52
C THR A 269 1.61 -12.71 1.28
N THR A 270 2.50 -12.97 2.24
CA THR A 270 3.94 -12.73 2.16
C THR A 270 4.71 -14.05 2.17
N PHE A 271 5.87 -14.07 1.51
CA PHE A 271 6.68 -15.30 1.29
C PHE A 271 8.06 -15.21 1.95
N ASP A 272 8.24 -14.31 2.88
CA ASP A 272 9.49 -14.05 3.62
C ASP A 272 9.55 -14.79 4.97
N GLY A 273 8.71 -15.79 5.12
CA GLY A 273 8.64 -16.63 6.31
C GLY A 273 7.66 -16.14 7.36
N LYS A 274 7.92 -16.49 8.62
CA LYS A 274 6.98 -16.28 9.72
C LYS A 274 6.90 -14.80 10.12
N ARG A 275 5.74 -14.18 9.88
CA ARG A 275 5.36 -12.86 10.39
C ARG A 275 4.35 -12.99 11.54
N ASN A 276 4.16 -11.92 12.32
CA ASN A 276 3.12 -11.89 13.35
C ASN A 276 1.77 -11.51 12.72
N THR A 277 1.11 -12.49 12.11
CA THR A 277 -0.18 -12.38 11.42
C THR A 277 -1.11 -13.50 11.86
N LEU A 278 -2.38 -13.47 11.43
CA LEU A 278 -3.38 -14.46 11.79
C LEU A 278 -2.97 -15.87 11.38
N ILE A 279 -2.52 -16.06 10.14
CA ILE A 279 -2.01 -17.34 9.63
C ILE A 279 -0.52 -17.18 9.37
N ARG A 280 0.29 -18.03 9.99
CA ARG A 280 1.74 -17.96 9.93
C ARG A 280 2.39 -19.33 9.81
N SER A 281 3.30 -19.47 8.86
CA SER A 281 4.14 -20.65 8.69
C SER A 281 5.59 -20.24 8.44
N ASN A 282 6.49 -21.21 8.34
CA ASN A 282 7.90 -20.93 8.06
C ASN A 282 8.15 -20.45 6.61
N THR A 283 7.19 -20.67 5.70
CA THR A 283 7.31 -20.34 4.28
C THR A 283 6.46 -19.16 3.88
N LEU A 284 5.29 -18.97 4.51
CA LEU A 284 4.36 -17.90 4.16
C LEU A 284 3.57 -17.40 5.38
N SER A 285 3.13 -16.15 5.31
CA SER A 285 2.23 -15.56 6.28
C SER A 285 1.06 -14.90 5.56
N MET A 286 -0.16 -14.99 6.17
CA MET A 286 -1.37 -14.42 5.58
C MET A 286 -2.05 -13.50 6.59
N ASP A 287 -2.43 -12.30 6.13
CA ASP A 287 -3.13 -11.28 6.90
C ASP A 287 -4.46 -10.95 6.21
N PRO A 288 -5.62 -11.38 6.77
CA PRO A 288 -6.92 -11.05 6.24
C PRO A 288 -7.27 -9.58 6.56
N ARG A 289 -7.90 -8.91 5.61
CA ARG A 289 -8.46 -7.57 5.74
C ARG A 289 -9.91 -7.58 5.34
N LEU A 290 -10.77 -7.08 6.21
CA LEU A 290 -12.20 -6.99 6.00
C LEU A 290 -12.60 -5.53 5.88
N GLY A 291 -13.41 -5.20 4.90
CA GLY A 291 -13.96 -3.88 4.71
C GLY A 291 -15.44 -3.93 4.36
N ILE A 292 -16.17 -2.90 4.74
CA ILE A 292 -17.53 -2.68 4.33
C ILE A 292 -17.72 -1.22 3.93
N ASP A 293 -18.32 -0.99 2.75
CA ASP A 293 -18.76 0.32 2.29
C ASP A 293 -20.28 0.34 2.19
N VAL A 294 -20.92 1.28 2.88
CA VAL A 294 -22.36 1.52 2.82
C VAL A 294 -22.58 2.89 2.19
N GLY A 295 -22.86 2.90 0.89
CA GLY A 295 -23.18 4.11 0.13
C GLY A 295 -24.68 4.40 0.13
N ALA A 296 -25.06 5.65 0.38
CA ALA A 296 -26.45 6.11 0.35
C ALA A 296 -26.62 7.26 -0.64
N PHE A 297 -27.66 7.18 -1.48
CA PHE A 297 -28.07 8.22 -2.43
C PHE A 297 -26.99 8.67 -3.42
N SER A 298 -25.93 7.88 -3.61
CA SER A 298 -24.71 8.28 -4.34
C SER A 298 -24.05 9.56 -3.81
N LEU A 299 -24.40 9.95 -2.59
CA LEU A 299 -23.95 11.18 -1.94
C LEU A 299 -23.05 10.89 -0.73
N ILE A 300 -23.46 9.98 0.14
CA ILE A 300 -22.79 9.69 1.42
C ILE A 300 -22.31 8.25 1.40
N SER A 301 -21.15 7.99 1.96
CA SER A 301 -20.62 6.66 2.25
C SER A 301 -20.19 6.58 3.70
N VAL A 302 -20.55 5.48 4.37
CA VAL A 302 -20.02 5.11 5.69
C VAL A 302 -19.22 3.83 5.51
N ARG A 303 -18.02 3.81 6.05
CA ARG A 303 -17.09 2.69 5.89
C ARG A 303 -16.55 2.22 7.21
N ALA A 304 -16.30 0.93 7.30
CA ALA A 304 -15.59 0.31 8.40
C ALA A 304 -14.64 -0.77 7.88
N GLY A 305 -13.59 -1.00 8.62
CA GLY A 305 -12.58 -1.99 8.27
C GLY A 305 -11.98 -2.66 9.49
N LEU A 306 -11.53 -3.90 9.31
CA LEU A 306 -10.86 -4.71 10.32
C LEU A 306 -9.69 -5.44 9.66
N GLY A 307 -8.51 -5.39 10.27
CA GLY A 307 -7.30 -6.02 9.74
C GLY A 307 -6.15 -5.96 10.73
N ASN A 308 -4.94 -6.27 10.24
CA ASN A 308 -3.70 -6.24 11.01
C ASN A 308 -3.79 -7.08 12.29
N PHE A 309 -4.18 -8.35 12.15
CA PHE A 309 -4.31 -9.28 13.27
C PHE A 309 -2.93 -9.73 13.77
N GLN A 310 -2.61 -9.41 15.02
CA GLN A 310 -1.33 -9.71 15.64
C GLN A 310 -1.51 -10.38 17.01
N LYS A 311 -0.57 -11.25 17.37
CA LYS A 311 -0.46 -11.78 18.73
C LYS A 311 0.51 -10.95 19.53
N ILE A 312 0.07 -10.45 20.68
CA ILE A 312 0.90 -9.70 21.62
C ILE A 312 1.12 -10.57 22.85
N GLN A 313 2.37 -10.69 23.28
CA GLN A 313 2.72 -11.39 24.50
C GLN A 313 2.61 -10.40 25.67
N ASN A 314 1.82 -10.76 26.69
CA ASN A 314 1.63 -9.97 27.89
C ASN A 314 2.80 -10.15 28.87
N PHE A 315 2.91 -9.25 29.83
CA PHE A 315 3.93 -9.31 30.89
C PHE A 315 3.81 -10.53 31.80
N ASP A 316 2.61 -11.12 31.91
CA ASP A 316 2.33 -12.34 32.65
C ASP A 316 2.62 -13.64 31.87
N GLY A 317 3.15 -13.52 30.65
CA GLY A 317 3.43 -14.64 29.74
C GLY A 317 2.23 -15.14 28.95
N GLY A 318 1.05 -14.54 29.14
CA GLY A 318 -0.14 -14.77 28.31
C GLY A 318 0.02 -14.20 26.92
N THR A 319 -0.92 -14.54 26.01
CA THR A 319 -0.93 -14.03 24.63
C THR A 319 -2.32 -13.53 24.30
N ASP A 320 -2.42 -12.26 23.93
CA ASP A 320 -3.66 -11.63 23.45
C ASP A 320 -3.63 -11.39 21.95
N TRP A 321 -4.83 -11.33 21.36
CA TRP A 321 -5.00 -10.90 20.00
C TRP A 321 -5.21 -9.40 19.93
N ASN A 322 -4.41 -8.72 19.13
CA ASN A 322 -4.61 -7.34 18.73
C ASN A 322 -5.08 -7.28 17.28
N TYR A 323 -5.95 -6.35 16.96
CA TYR A 323 -6.44 -6.10 15.61
C TYR A 323 -6.75 -4.61 15.44
N GLN A 324 -6.64 -4.14 14.21
CA GLN A 324 -6.86 -2.75 13.87
C GLN A 324 -8.30 -2.55 13.37
N VAL A 325 -9.02 -1.61 13.97
CA VAL A 325 -10.35 -1.18 13.55
C VAL A 325 -10.25 0.21 12.94
N ASN A 326 -10.83 0.40 11.77
CA ASN A 326 -10.84 1.66 11.05
C ASN A 326 -12.27 2.05 10.69
N PHE A 327 -12.54 3.36 10.70
CA PHE A 327 -13.82 3.94 10.30
C PHE A 327 -13.62 5.09 9.34
N GLY A 328 -14.64 5.36 8.51
CA GLY A 328 -14.58 6.51 7.63
C GLY A 328 -15.92 6.97 7.10
N LEU A 329 -15.93 8.22 6.71
CA LEU A 329 -17.06 8.89 6.10
C LEU A 329 -16.63 9.46 4.74
N GLY A 330 -17.54 9.40 3.78
CA GLY A 330 -17.35 9.98 2.45
C GLY A 330 -18.55 10.82 2.05
N LEU A 331 -18.26 11.96 1.43
CA LEU A 331 -19.26 12.84 0.82
C LEU A 331 -18.88 13.04 -0.64
N ARG A 332 -19.82 12.75 -1.54
CA ARG A 332 -19.66 13.01 -2.98
C ARG A 332 -20.70 14.03 -3.44
N TRP A 333 -20.21 15.13 -3.98
CA TRP A 333 -21.07 16.15 -4.55
C TRP A 333 -20.59 16.54 -5.94
N LYS A 334 -21.40 16.19 -6.95
CA LYS A 334 -21.07 16.40 -8.37
C LYS A 334 -19.71 15.77 -8.73
N ALA A 335 -18.73 16.61 -9.06
CA ALA A 335 -17.38 16.21 -9.47
C ALA A 335 -16.43 15.99 -8.26
N ILE A 336 -16.78 16.45 -7.06
CA ILE A 336 -15.92 16.46 -5.90
C ILE A 336 -16.33 15.36 -4.93
N SER A 337 -15.34 14.66 -4.36
CA SER A 337 -15.53 13.73 -3.25
C SER A 337 -14.54 14.06 -2.14
N ILE A 338 -15.03 14.11 -0.92
CA ILE A 338 -14.24 14.30 0.29
C ILE A 338 -14.41 13.04 1.13
N ASP A 339 -13.32 12.43 1.52
CA ASP A 339 -13.32 11.26 2.38
C ASP A 339 -12.46 11.55 3.63
N TYR A 340 -12.94 11.10 4.78
CA TYR A 340 -12.24 11.17 6.06
C TYR A 340 -12.18 9.79 6.67
N ALA A 341 -11.04 9.43 7.28
CA ALA A 341 -10.88 8.21 8.02
C ALA A 341 -10.18 8.44 9.35
N ILE A 342 -10.61 7.67 10.34
CA ILE A 342 -9.88 7.45 11.59
C ILE A 342 -9.29 6.05 11.51
N THR A 343 -7.97 5.96 11.62
CA THR A 343 -7.25 4.69 11.54
C THR A 343 -6.49 4.46 12.83
N ASP A 344 -6.56 3.24 13.33
CA ASP A 344 -5.77 2.80 14.47
C ASP A 344 -4.48 2.17 13.94
N MET A 345 -3.40 2.95 13.91
CA MET A 345 -2.09 2.53 13.44
C MET A 345 -1.24 1.89 14.56
N GLY A 346 -1.87 1.20 15.45
CA GLY A 346 -1.20 0.39 16.46
C GLY A 346 -1.61 0.73 17.89
N ASN A 347 -2.26 -0.21 18.53
CA ASN A 347 -2.68 -0.16 19.93
C ASN A 347 -1.51 -0.09 20.94
N LEU A 348 -0.27 0.11 20.45
CA LEU A 348 0.95 0.24 21.27
C LEU A 348 1.43 1.69 21.36
N SER A 349 0.79 2.64 20.67
CA SER A 349 1.13 4.06 20.69
C SER A 349 0.22 4.82 21.64
N GLU A 350 0.77 5.79 22.39
CA GLU A 350 -0.02 6.75 23.17
C GLU A 350 -0.94 7.61 22.28
N ALA A 351 -0.58 7.79 21.00
CA ALA A 351 -1.45 8.39 19.99
C ALA A 351 -2.40 7.32 19.45
N LEU A 352 -3.59 7.23 20.05
CA LEU A 352 -4.59 6.18 19.79
C LEU A 352 -5.12 6.15 18.36
N TYR A 353 -5.15 7.30 17.66
CA TYR A 353 -5.77 7.40 16.33
C TYR A 353 -4.95 8.30 15.39
N SER A 354 -4.98 7.94 14.11
CA SER A 354 -4.49 8.77 13.03
C SER A 354 -5.64 9.26 12.17
N HIS A 355 -5.56 10.50 11.75
CA HIS A 355 -6.58 11.17 10.94
C HIS A 355 -6.11 11.23 9.50
N VAL A 356 -6.95 10.78 8.58
CA VAL A 356 -6.67 10.78 7.14
C VAL A 356 -7.75 11.57 6.42
N PHE A 357 -7.33 12.53 5.62
CA PHE A 357 -8.20 13.35 4.78
C PHE A 357 -7.88 13.12 3.31
N SER A 358 -8.90 12.96 2.48
CA SER A 358 -8.75 12.84 1.04
C SER A 358 -9.74 13.70 0.29
N LEU A 359 -9.27 14.29 -0.78
CA LEU A 359 -10.05 15.06 -1.74
C LEU A 359 -9.86 14.45 -3.13
N LYS A 360 -10.98 14.23 -3.84
CA LYS A 360 -10.94 13.77 -5.25
C LYS A 360 -11.82 14.66 -6.10
N ALA A 361 -11.38 14.91 -7.33
CA ALA A 361 -12.13 15.64 -8.34
C ALA A 361 -12.12 14.85 -9.65
N ALA A 362 -13.33 14.61 -10.23
CA ALA A 362 -13.54 13.78 -11.42
C ALA A 362 -14.26 14.58 -12.53
N PHE A 363 -13.69 14.61 -13.75
CA PHE A 363 -14.14 15.42 -14.90
C PHE A 363 -14.49 14.57 -16.12
#